data_979b3b9032be031e7f811bc068645b86
#
_entry.id   979b3b9032be031e7f811bc068645b86
#
_cell.length_a   1.000
_cell.length_b   1.000
_cell.length_c   1.000
_cell.angle_alpha   90.00
_cell.angle_beta   90.00
_cell.angle_gamma   90.00
#
_symmetry.space_group_name_H-M   'P 1'
#
loop_
_entity.id
_entity.type
_entity.pdbx_description
1 polymer ?
#
loop_
_entity_poly.entity_id
_entity_poly.type
_entity_poly.pdbx_seq_one_letter_code
_entity_poly.pdbx_strand_id
1 'polypeptide(L)'
;MRQSLALLLVSSAAAFAPPATTPRAAVKLYSSVKPSAGISFYDGLYEPDVPDVKLTRSKDGENGVATFNFDKPSFFNCEREEDVPQGAITAMTMEDEEGEISTANVSARFVEGKPVGLLVRHEMRTPGEWDRFMRFMERYAEANGLGFAKA
;
A
#
# COMPACT_ATOMS: atom_id res chain seq x y z
N MET A 1 -45.21 21.88 64.87
CA MET A 1 -44.74 20.77 63.97
C MET A 1 -44.17 21.40 62.74
N ARG A 2 -42.93 21.33 62.63
CA ARG A 2 -42.21 21.87 61.46
C ARG A 2 -41.75 20.73 60.57
N GLN A 3 -42.26 20.70 59.39
CA GLN A 3 -41.81 19.77 58.38
C GLN A 3 -40.66 20.43 57.67
N SER A 4 -39.50 19.80 57.82
CA SER A 4 -38.32 20.14 57.01
C SER A 4 -38.48 19.57 55.62
N LEU A 5 -38.69 20.41 54.64
CA LEU A 5 -38.52 20.02 53.26
C LEU A 5 -37.04 19.88 52.96
N ALA A 6 -36.60 18.68 52.83
CA ALA A 6 -35.28 18.41 52.26
C ALA A 6 -35.35 18.64 50.74
N LEU A 7 -34.73 19.71 50.30
CA LEU A 7 -34.54 19.98 48.90
C LEU A 7 -33.45 19.06 48.38
N LEU A 8 -33.85 18.03 47.68
CA LEU A 8 -32.89 17.19 46.95
C LEU A 8 -32.41 17.94 45.71
N LEU A 9 -31.24 18.48 45.81
CA LEU A 9 -30.52 18.96 44.64
C LEU A 9 -30.08 17.75 43.83
N VAL A 10 -30.82 17.43 42.79
CA VAL A 10 -30.35 16.53 41.77
C VAL A 10 -29.31 17.28 40.94
N SER A 11 -28.05 17.06 41.25
CA SER A 11 -26.95 17.49 40.41
C SER A 11 -27.00 16.70 39.14
N SER A 12 -27.59 17.27 38.12
CA SER A 12 -27.48 16.77 36.79
C SER A 12 -26.03 16.95 36.33
N ALA A 13 -25.22 15.95 36.53
CA ALA A 13 -23.92 15.90 35.91
C ALA A 13 -24.15 15.75 34.40
N ALA A 14 -24.07 16.86 33.69
CA ALA A 14 -23.96 16.84 32.26
C ALA A 14 -22.66 16.11 31.93
N ALA A 15 -22.78 14.89 31.50
CA ALA A 15 -21.64 14.17 30.95
C ALA A 15 -21.23 14.92 29.69
N PHE A 16 -20.16 15.69 29.76
CA PHE A 16 -19.48 16.19 28.60
C PHE A 16 -18.84 14.97 27.91
N ALA A 17 -19.54 14.45 26.91
CA ALA A 17 -18.90 13.60 25.95
C ALA A 17 -17.85 14.47 25.23
N PRO A 18 -16.57 14.15 25.25
CA PRO A 18 -15.61 14.85 24.41
C PRO A 18 -16.14 14.77 22.98
N PRO A 19 -16.06 15.86 22.21
CA PRO A 19 -16.41 15.77 20.81
C PRO A 19 -15.61 14.60 20.24
N ALA A 20 -16.31 13.64 19.69
CA ALA A 20 -15.66 12.58 18.94
C ALA A 20 -14.82 13.31 17.90
N THR A 21 -13.53 13.39 18.15
CA THR A 21 -12.57 13.84 17.15
C THR A 21 -12.71 12.80 16.07
N THR A 22 -13.48 13.13 15.05
CA THR A 22 -13.51 12.34 13.84
C THR A 22 -12.05 12.17 13.48
N PRO A 23 -11.48 10.97 13.45
CA PRO A 23 -10.12 10.84 13.01
C PRO A 23 -10.12 11.46 11.62
N ARG A 24 -9.49 12.61 11.51
CA ARG A 24 -9.15 13.25 10.26
C ARG A 24 -8.64 12.10 9.43
N ALA A 25 -9.29 11.80 8.31
CA ALA A 25 -9.02 10.63 7.52
C ALA A 25 -7.51 10.41 7.49
N ALA A 26 -7.04 9.46 8.28
CA ALA A 26 -5.65 9.12 8.29
C ALA A 26 -5.36 8.79 6.85
N VAL A 27 -4.55 9.61 6.21
CA VAL A 27 -4.03 9.30 4.89
C VAL A 27 -3.60 7.85 5.02
N LYS A 28 -4.24 6.96 4.27
CA LYS A 28 -3.90 5.54 4.28
C LYS A 28 -2.51 5.41 3.67
N LEU A 29 -1.50 5.71 4.49
CA LEU A 29 -0.12 5.67 4.04
C LEU A 29 0.29 4.23 3.77
N TYR A 30 -0.20 3.30 4.59
CA TYR A 30 0.08 1.87 4.44
C TYR A 30 -1.06 1.04 5.03
N SER A 31 -1.27 -0.12 4.50
CA SER A 31 -2.10 -1.14 5.13
C SER A 31 -1.22 -2.22 5.74
N SER A 32 -1.31 -2.41 7.04
CA SER A 32 -0.73 -3.57 7.71
C SER A 32 -1.60 -4.81 7.58
N VAL A 33 -2.80 -4.65 7.01
CA VAL A 33 -3.68 -5.79 6.73
C VAL A 33 -3.23 -6.42 5.42
N LYS A 34 -2.86 -7.69 5.47
CA LYS A 34 -2.46 -8.47 4.29
C LYS A 34 -3.60 -8.53 3.28
N PRO A 35 -3.47 -7.95 2.10
CA PRO A 35 -4.44 -8.11 1.02
C PRO A 35 -4.33 -9.50 0.39
N SER A 36 -5.32 -9.91 -0.40
CA SER A 36 -5.27 -11.15 -1.18
C SER A 36 -4.10 -11.17 -2.18
N ALA A 37 -3.75 -10.01 -2.71
CA ALA A 37 -2.52 -9.77 -3.44
C ALA A 37 -2.08 -8.32 -3.22
N GLY A 38 -0.80 -8.11 -2.91
CA GLY A 38 -0.27 -6.79 -2.60
C GLY A 38 1.18 -6.61 -2.99
N ILE A 39 1.59 -5.34 -3.07
CA ILE A 39 2.97 -4.93 -3.33
C ILE A 39 3.47 -4.18 -2.10
N SER A 40 4.68 -4.46 -1.68
CA SER A 40 5.34 -3.79 -0.58
C SER A 40 6.80 -3.44 -0.90
N PHE A 41 7.26 -2.34 -0.34
CA PHE A 41 8.67 -1.92 -0.39
C PHE A 41 9.34 -2.02 0.98
N TYR A 42 8.53 -2.09 2.01
CA TYR A 42 8.95 -2.26 3.40
C TYR A 42 8.20 -3.45 3.98
N ASP A 43 8.87 -4.22 4.80
CA ASP A 43 8.33 -5.43 5.39
C ASP A 43 7.00 -5.18 6.14
N GLY A 44 5.97 -5.91 5.74
CA GLY A 44 4.64 -5.80 6.35
C GLY A 44 3.85 -4.54 6.03
N LEU A 45 4.33 -3.67 5.13
CA LEU A 45 3.65 -2.43 4.74
C LEU A 45 3.28 -2.45 3.26
N TYR A 46 2.02 -2.70 2.97
CA TYR A 46 1.51 -2.77 1.59
C TYR A 46 1.26 -1.39 1.00
N GLU A 47 1.74 -1.19 -0.23
CA GLU A 47 1.56 0.05 -0.98
C GLU A 47 0.10 0.15 -1.48
N PRO A 48 -0.65 1.20 -1.12
CA PRO A 48 -2.03 1.37 -1.57
C PRO A 48 -2.12 1.90 -3.01
N ASP A 49 -1.06 2.56 -3.49
CA ASP A 49 -1.06 3.15 -4.82
C ASP A 49 -0.75 2.10 -5.88
N VAL A 50 -1.59 2.05 -6.89
CA VAL A 50 -1.47 1.11 -7.99
C VAL A 50 -0.51 1.65 -9.04
N PRO A 51 0.56 0.90 -9.38
CA PRO A 51 1.50 1.33 -10.40
C PRO A 51 0.96 1.16 -11.81
N ASP A 52 1.53 1.92 -12.75
CA ASP A 52 1.43 1.59 -14.17
C ASP A 52 2.39 0.44 -14.50
N VAL A 53 1.88 -0.62 -15.10
CA VAL A 53 2.64 -1.84 -15.38
C VAL A 53 2.74 -2.08 -16.87
N LYS A 54 3.97 -2.16 -17.36
CA LYS A 54 4.28 -2.53 -18.74
C LYS A 54 4.90 -3.91 -18.79
N LEU A 55 4.32 -4.78 -19.60
CA LEU A 55 4.80 -6.14 -19.81
C LEU A 55 5.46 -6.26 -21.19
N THR A 56 6.63 -6.87 -21.22
CA THR A 56 7.34 -7.21 -22.45
C THR A 56 7.73 -8.67 -22.40
N ARG A 57 7.44 -9.41 -23.44
CA ARG A 57 7.85 -10.81 -23.59
C ARG A 57 8.73 -10.98 -24.79
N SER A 58 9.74 -11.85 -24.68
CA SER A 58 10.61 -12.21 -25.81
C SER A 58 9.83 -12.94 -26.91
N LYS A 59 10.32 -12.88 -28.13
CA LYS A 59 9.66 -13.52 -29.28
C LYS A 59 9.58 -15.04 -29.17
N ASP A 60 10.56 -15.66 -28.49
CA ASP A 60 10.59 -17.09 -28.19
C ASP A 60 9.65 -17.48 -27.04
N GLY A 61 9.13 -16.49 -26.30
CA GLY A 61 8.24 -16.72 -25.17
C GLY A 61 8.93 -17.23 -23.90
N GLU A 62 10.25 -17.33 -23.89
CA GLU A 62 10.98 -17.88 -22.75
C GLU A 62 11.25 -16.87 -21.65
N ASN A 63 11.40 -15.60 -22.03
CA ASN A 63 11.73 -14.52 -21.12
C ASN A 63 10.65 -13.44 -21.11
N GLY A 64 10.55 -12.73 -20.01
CA GLY A 64 9.70 -11.58 -19.91
C GLY A 64 10.23 -10.55 -18.92
N VAL A 65 9.76 -9.32 -19.07
CA VAL A 65 10.08 -8.21 -18.18
C VAL A 65 8.80 -7.47 -17.85
N ALA A 66 8.57 -7.27 -16.56
CA ALA A 66 7.55 -6.36 -16.05
C ALA A 66 8.23 -5.09 -15.55
N THR A 67 7.77 -3.96 -16.02
CA THR A 67 8.23 -2.65 -15.55
C THR A 67 7.08 -1.97 -14.82
N PHE A 68 7.29 -1.69 -13.56
CA PHE A 68 6.35 -0.99 -12.70
C PHE A 68 6.78 0.47 -12.57
N ASN A 69 5.88 1.37 -12.85
CA ASN A 69 6.08 2.79 -12.65
C ASN A 69 5.15 3.30 -11.57
N PHE A 70 5.72 3.68 -10.44
CA PHE A 70 5.00 4.31 -9.33
C PHE A 70 5.20 5.81 -9.41
N ASP A 71 4.15 6.52 -9.74
CA ASP A 71 4.13 7.98 -9.67
C ASP A 71 3.65 8.39 -8.28
N LYS A 72 4.54 8.96 -7.48
CA LYS A 72 4.28 9.41 -6.12
C LYS A 72 3.80 8.29 -5.18
N PRO A 73 4.62 7.26 -4.95
CA PRO A 73 4.28 6.24 -3.97
C PRO A 73 3.96 6.87 -2.62
N SER A 74 3.14 6.20 -1.82
CA SER A 74 2.57 6.74 -0.59
C SER A 74 3.62 7.29 0.38
N PHE A 75 4.77 6.64 0.47
CA PHE A 75 5.88 7.06 1.35
C PHE A 75 6.65 8.30 0.87
N PHE A 76 6.43 8.79 -0.37
CA PHE A 76 6.96 10.09 -0.82
C PHE A 76 6.04 11.26 -0.42
N ASN A 77 4.80 10.98 -0.05
CA ASN A 77 3.82 11.97 0.34
C ASN A 77 3.60 12.05 1.85
N CYS A 78 4.49 11.46 2.65
CA CYS A 78 4.43 11.57 4.10
C CYS A 78 4.62 13.04 4.52
N GLU A 79 3.61 13.63 5.15
CA GLU A 79 3.69 15.01 5.66
C GLU A 79 4.59 15.10 6.89
N ARG A 80 4.79 13.98 7.58
CA ARG A 80 5.60 13.90 8.79
C ARG A 80 6.75 12.95 8.57
N GLU A 81 7.92 13.35 9.02
CA GLU A 81 9.12 12.54 8.97
C GLU A 81 8.99 11.21 9.76
N GLU A 82 8.17 11.22 10.81
CA GLU A 82 7.84 10.03 11.62
C GLU A 82 6.98 9.00 10.90
N ASP A 83 6.22 9.42 9.86
CA ASP A 83 5.36 8.54 9.06
C ASP A 83 6.12 7.88 7.90
N VAL A 84 7.35 8.31 7.66
CA VAL A 84 8.21 7.70 6.65
C VAL A 84 8.75 6.38 7.19
N PRO A 85 8.55 5.25 6.49
CA PRO A 85 9.09 3.99 6.93
C PRO A 85 10.60 4.06 7.10
N GLN A 86 11.08 3.50 8.20
CA GLN A 86 12.50 3.50 8.50
C GLN A 86 13.22 2.44 7.64
N GLY A 87 14.34 2.83 7.09
CA GLY A 87 15.19 1.94 6.31
C GLY A 87 15.27 2.30 4.84
N ALA A 88 16.19 1.66 4.14
CA ALA A 88 16.36 1.82 2.71
C ALA A 88 15.46 0.86 1.94
N ILE A 89 14.91 1.32 0.83
CA ILE A 89 14.23 0.44 -0.12
C ILE A 89 15.29 -0.41 -0.82
N THR A 90 15.27 -1.70 -0.55
CA THR A 90 16.22 -2.66 -1.15
C THR A 90 15.58 -3.53 -2.22
N ALA A 91 14.28 -3.74 -2.13
CA ALA A 91 13.53 -4.59 -3.05
C ALA A 91 12.06 -4.18 -3.08
N MET A 92 11.37 -4.61 -4.13
CA MET A 92 9.91 -4.65 -4.19
C MET A 92 9.48 -6.09 -4.00
N THR A 93 8.54 -6.33 -3.09
CA THR A 93 7.96 -7.63 -2.83
C THR A 93 6.51 -7.65 -3.29
N MET A 94 6.18 -8.62 -4.10
CA MET A 94 4.82 -8.93 -4.56
C MET A 94 4.36 -10.19 -3.82
N GLU A 95 3.30 -10.08 -3.06
CA GLU A 95 2.82 -11.17 -2.20
C GLU A 95 1.37 -11.52 -2.52
N ASP A 96 1.08 -12.80 -2.63
CA ASP A 96 -0.26 -13.36 -2.78
C ASP A 96 -0.41 -14.68 -2.02
N GLU A 97 -1.47 -15.44 -2.28
CA GLU A 97 -1.73 -16.73 -1.64
C GLU A 97 -0.72 -17.83 -2.00
N GLU A 98 -0.02 -17.71 -3.14
CA GLU A 98 1.01 -18.67 -3.55
C GLU A 98 2.39 -18.36 -2.94
N GLY A 99 2.56 -17.18 -2.33
CA GLY A 99 3.80 -16.74 -1.70
C GLY A 99 4.32 -15.42 -2.26
N GLU A 100 5.60 -15.19 -2.09
CA GLU A 100 6.27 -13.94 -2.43
C GLU A 100 7.07 -14.04 -3.74
N ILE A 101 7.05 -12.94 -4.49
CA ILE A 101 7.94 -12.69 -5.62
C ILE A 101 8.68 -11.40 -5.31
N SER A 102 10.00 -11.43 -5.25
CA SER A 102 10.81 -10.27 -4.92
C SER A 102 11.73 -9.86 -6.06
N THR A 103 11.92 -8.56 -6.23
CA THR A 103 12.90 -8.00 -7.16
C THR A 103 13.67 -6.85 -6.52
N ALA A 104 14.99 -6.89 -6.64
CA ALA A 104 15.88 -5.85 -6.11
C ALA A 104 16.17 -4.73 -7.13
N ASN A 105 15.65 -4.83 -8.34
CA ASN A 105 15.87 -3.82 -9.39
C ASN A 105 14.89 -2.67 -9.24
N VAL A 106 15.13 -1.84 -8.21
CA VAL A 106 14.34 -0.68 -7.85
C VAL A 106 15.18 0.57 -8.06
N SER A 107 14.64 1.54 -8.79
CA SER A 107 15.30 2.82 -9.07
C SER A 107 14.37 3.97 -8.74
N ALA A 108 14.87 4.93 -7.96
CA ALA A 108 14.13 6.16 -7.70
C ALA A 108 14.32 7.18 -8.82
N ARG A 109 13.24 7.86 -9.19
CA ARG A 109 13.28 8.99 -10.12
C ARG A 109 13.30 10.28 -9.32
N PHE A 110 14.19 11.19 -9.72
CA PHE A 110 14.34 12.49 -9.10
C PHE A 110 14.07 13.60 -10.11
N VAL A 111 13.42 14.65 -9.67
CA VAL A 111 13.28 15.92 -10.40
C VAL A 111 13.70 17.04 -9.47
N GLU A 112 14.65 17.85 -9.89
CA GLU A 112 15.22 18.95 -9.09
C GLU A 112 15.69 18.49 -7.69
N GLY A 113 16.30 17.30 -7.61
CA GLY A 113 16.80 16.73 -6.35
C GLY A 113 15.74 16.12 -5.42
N LYS A 114 14.46 16.14 -5.82
CA LYS A 114 13.37 15.55 -5.04
C LYS A 114 12.92 14.22 -5.65
N PRO A 115 12.68 13.19 -4.83
CA PRO A 115 12.15 11.93 -5.32
C PRO A 115 10.70 12.14 -5.80
N VAL A 116 10.42 11.73 -7.03
CA VAL A 116 9.08 11.88 -7.64
C VAL A 116 8.42 10.57 -7.97
N GLY A 117 9.15 9.47 -7.98
CA GLY A 117 8.58 8.17 -8.27
C GLY A 117 9.59 7.04 -8.17
N LEU A 118 9.10 5.82 -8.31
CA LEU A 118 9.92 4.61 -8.40
C LEU A 118 9.70 3.92 -9.72
N LEU A 119 10.77 3.41 -10.29
CA LEU A 119 10.77 2.51 -11.41
C LEU A 119 11.31 1.16 -10.95
N VAL A 120 10.52 0.12 -11.10
CA VAL A 120 10.91 -1.24 -10.72
C VAL A 120 10.88 -2.13 -11.94
N ARG A 121 11.92 -2.93 -12.11
CA ARG A 121 12.04 -3.88 -13.21
C ARG A 121 12.12 -5.30 -12.64
N HIS A 122 11.15 -6.12 -13.01
CA HIS A 122 11.12 -7.53 -12.66
C HIS A 122 11.40 -8.38 -13.90
N GLU A 123 12.46 -9.14 -13.87
CA GLU A 123 12.86 -10.03 -14.95
C GLU A 123 12.41 -11.47 -14.66
N MET A 124 11.71 -12.04 -15.61
CA MET A 124 11.30 -13.44 -15.60
C MET A 124 12.11 -14.17 -16.66
N ARG A 125 12.90 -15.13 -16.24
CA ARG A 125 13.88 -15.83 -17.10
C ARG A 125 13.38 -17.16 -17.62
N THR A 126 12.26 -17.61 -17.10
CA THR A 126 11.65 -18.90 -17.50
C THR A 126 10.15 -18.71 -17.75
N PRO A 127 9.53 -19.57 -18.58
CA PRO A 127 8.10 -19.58 -18.77
C PRO A 127 7.32 -19.79 -17.45
N GLY A 128 7.86 -20.58 -16.52
CA GLY A 128 7.26 -20.81 -15.22
C GLY A 128 7.21 -19.57 -14.35
N GLU A 129 8.28 -18.75 -14.35
CA GLU A 129 8.30 -17.46 -13.65
C GLU A 129 7.30 -16.47 -14.26
N TRP A 130 7.20 -16.47 -15.59
CA TRP A 130 6.20 -15.67 -16.29
C TRP A 130 4.78 -16.06 -15.87
N ASP A 131 4.44 -17.33 -15.91
CA ASP A 131 3.12 -17.83 -15.56
C ASP A 131 2.79 -17.56 -14.08
N ARG A 132 3.76 -17.72 -13.19
CA ARG A 132 3.62 -17.38 -11.77
C ARG A 132 3.34 -15.90 -11.57
N PHE A 133 4.08 -15.04 -12.27
CA PHE A 133 3.89 -13.60 -12.23
C PHE A 133 2.51 -13.19 -12.79
N MET A 134 2.07 -13.82 -13.88
CA MET A 134 0.76 -13.52 -14.48
C MET A 134 -0.39 -13.88 -13.51
N ARG A 135 -0.29 -14.97 -12.77
CA ARG A 135 -1.27 -15.31 -11.72
C ARG A 135 -1.30 -14.28 -10.60
N PHE A 136 -0.13 -13.79 -10.20
CA PHE A 136 -0.07 -12.68 -9.25
C PHE A 136 -0.77 -11.43 -9.80
N MET A 137 -0.49 -11.04 -11.04
CA MET A 137 -1.10 -9.85 -11.66
C MET A 137 -2.62 -9.95 -11.80
N GLU A 138 -3.15 -11.12 -12.11
CA GLU A 138 -4.59 -11.37 -12.15
C GLU A 138 -5.22 -11.14 -10.75
N ARG A 139 -4.63 -11.69 -9.70
CA ARG A 139 -5.10 -11.49 -8.31
C ARG A 139 -4.95 -10.06 -7.83
N TYR A 140 -3.84 -9.43 -8.18
CA TYR A 140 -3.58 -8.04 -7.83
C TYR A 140 -4.58 -7.09 -8.50
N ALA A 141 -4.89 -7.30 -9.78
CA ALA A 141 -5.89 -6.54 -10.50
C ALA A 141 -7.29 -6.73 -9.89
N GLU A 142 -7.68 -7.95 -9.56
CA GLU A 142 -8.94 -8.25 -8.90
C GLU A 142 -9.04 -7.58 -7.53
N ALA A 143 -7.99 -7.67 -6.72
CA ALA A 143 -7.93 -7.05 -5.38
C ALA A 143 -8.04 -5.52 -5.41
N ASN A 144 -7.60 -4.89 -6.49
CA ASN A 144 -7.62 -3.43 -6.66
C ASN A 144 -8.74 -2.94 -7.60
N GLY A 145 -9.62 -3.81 -8.05
CA GLY A 145 -10.73 -3.46 -8.96
C GLY A 145 -10.27 -3.01 -10.34
N LEU A 146 -9.13 -3.51 -10.81
CA LEU A 146 -8.55 -3.18 -12.10
C LEU A 146 -8.95 -4.18 -13.17
N GLY A 147 -9.14 -3.70 -14.40
CA GLY A 147 -9.22 -4.57 -15.56
C GLY A 147 -7.81 -5.04 -15.95
N PHE A 148 -7.58 -6.34 -15.98
CA PHE A 148 -6.37 -6.93 -16.50
C PHE A 148 -6.67 -7.75 -17.73
N ALA A 149 -6.19 -7.30 -18.88
CA ALA A 149 -6.30 -8.04 -20.13
C ALA A 149 -5.02 -8.85 -20.35
N LYS A 150 -5.18 -10.17 -20.38
CA LYS A 150 -4.12 -11.08 -20.79
C LYS A 150 -3.99 -10.97 -22.31
N ALA A 151 -2.88 -10.42 -22.72
CA ALA A 151 -2.54 -10.38 -24.15
C ALA A 151 -2.12 -11.77 -24.65
#